data_9176ddd7751140ca887cbc2f5e190809
#
_entry.id   9176ddd7751140ca887cbc2f5e190809
#
_cell.length_a   1.000
_cell.length_b   1.000
_cell.length_c   1.000
_cell.angle_alpha   90.00
_cell.angle_beta   90.00
_cell.angle_gamma   90.00
#
_symmetry.space_group_name_H-M   'P 1'
#
loop_
_entity.id
_entity.type
_entity.pdbx_description
1 polymer ?
#
loop_
_entity_poly.entity_id
_entity_poly.type
_entity_poly.pdbx_seq_one_letter_code
_entity_poly.pdbx_strand_id
1 'polypeptide(L)'
;MMVMATEKDGIQFSSLFSPAEVICQTQETDRDKALLDMLRRLAQQHEIGNVDEAYEAILARENDLPTVVAPGLAMPHARLDAIDEILVAVATSREGIVYSSDKSDNHVKLIVLTLAPKGAPGAYLRTLSCLARICQDPATADVVADLSTPEQVWAFFDQGGMVHPDPRHARDVMDPVQVNKLLRQ
;
A
#
# COMPACT_ATOMS: atom_id res chain seq x y z
N MET A 1 6.88 -28.34 -7.28
CA MET A 1 5.46 -28.73 -7.34
C MET A 1 4.64 -27.49 -7.02
N MET A 2 4.08 -26.83 -8.03
CA MET A 2 3.18 -25.70 -7.83
C MET A 2 1.88 -26.23 -7.22
N VAL A 3 1.66 -25.92 -5.95
CA VAL A 3 0.33 -26.07 -5.36
C VAL A 3 -0.55 -24.99 -6.00
N MET A 4 -1.45 -25.41 -6.87
CA MET A 4 -2.54 -24.54 -7.32
C MET A 4 -3.36 -24.18 -6.08
N ALA A 5 -3.19 -22.97 -5.59
CA ALA A 5 -4.12 -22.42 -4.59
C ALA A 5 -5.52 -22.42 -5.23
N THR A 6 -6.41 -23.19 -4.66
CA THR A 6 -7.80 -23.21 -5.07
C THR A 6 -8.41 -21.81 -4.85
N GLU A 7 -9.27 -21.38 -5.73
CA GLU A 7 -9.96 -20.06 -5.71
C GLU A 7 -10.66 -19.69 -4.37
N LYS A 8 -10.60 -20.55 -3.39
CA LYS A 8 -11.16 -20.33 -2.05
C LYS A 8 -10.18 -19.75 -1.05
N ASP A 9 -8.87 -19.83 -1.31
CA ASP A 9 -7.85 -19.30 -0.41
C ASP A 9 -7.46 -17.92 -0.96
N GLY A 10 -7.92 -16.87 -0.29
CA GLY A 10 -7.64 -15.49 -0.66
C GLY A 10 -6.13 -15.26 -0.85
N ILE A 11 -5.77 -14.33 -1.74
CA ILE A 11 -4.39 -13.93 -1.99
C ILE A 11 -3.75 -13.52 -0.67
N GLN A 12 -2.65 -14.17 -0.31
CA GLN A 12 -1.80 -13.72 0.79
C GLN A 12 -1.10 -12.44 0.34
N PHE A 13 -1.40 -11.33 0.97
CA PHE A 13 -0.83 -10.02 0.59
C PHE A 13 0.70 -10.02 0.63
N SER A 14 1.29 -10.70 1.60
CA SER A 14 2.75 -10.85 1.75
C SER A 14 3.42 -11.58 0.58
N SER A 15 2.68 -12.31 -0.25
CA SER A 15 3.22 -12.94 -1.46
C SER A 15 3.47 -11.96 -2.61
N LEU A 16 2.96 -10.74 -2.52
CA LEU A 16 3.04 -9.73 -3.58
C LEU A 16 4.29 -8.85 -3.48
N PHE A 17 5.03 -8.94 -2.40
CA PHE A 17 6.27 -8.19 -2.19
C PHE A 17 7.20 -8.93 -1.23
N SER A 18 8.43 -8.48 -1.16
CA SER A 18 9.46 -8.97 -0.25
C SER A 18 10.06 -7.83 0.56
N PRO A 19 10.91 -8.07 1.55
CA PRO A 19 11.65 -6.99 2.22
C PRO A 19 12.43 -6.08 1.27
N ALA A 20 12.79 -6.56 0.08
CA ALA A 20 13.50 -5.76 -0.94
C ALA A 20 12.66 -4.58 -1.48
N GLU A 21 11.33 -4.69 -1.46
CA GLU A 21 10.41 -3.64 -1.90
C GLU A 21 9.90 -2.75 -0.74
N VAL A 22 10.49 -2.89 0.45
CA VAL A 22 10.13 -2.08 1.62
C VAL A 22 11.17 -0.98 1.85
N ILE A 23 10.71 0.27 1.91
CA ILE A 23 11.48 1.42 2.37
C ILE A 23 11.09 1.69 3.82
N CYS A 24 11.85 1.13 4.75
CA CYS A 24 11.59 1.28 6.18
C CYS A 24 12.20 2.58 6.70
N GLN A 25 11.40 3.38 7.40
CA GLN A 25 11.82 4.64 7.98
C GLN A 25 12.40 5.61 6.93
N THR A 26 11.61 5.90 5.89
CA THR A 26 12.01 6.89 4.89
C THR A 26 12.30 8.24 5.52
N GLN A 27 13.31 8.93 5.01
CA GLN A 27 13.63 10.30 5.40
C GLN A 27 12.87 11.34 4.57
N GLU A 28 12.14 10.89 3.54
CA GLU A 28 11.31 11.79 2.74
C GLU A 28 10.10 12.28 3.54
N THR A 29 9.83 13.55 3.42
CA THR A 29 8.67 14.20 4.03
C THR A 29 7.65 14.66 3.01
N ASP A 30 8.01 14.62 1.73
CA ASP A 30 7.20 15.01 0.59
C ASP A 30 6.61 13.78 -0.10
N ARG A 31 5.30 13.82 -0.37
CA ARG A 31 4.57 12.72 -1.03
C ARG A 31 5.20 12.31 -2.37
N ASP A 32 5.43 13.28 -3.23
CA ASP A 32 5.84 13.01 -4.61
C ASP A 32 7.23 12.36 -4.66
N LYS A 33 8.14 12.83 -3.80
CA LYS A 33 9.47 12.23 -3.67
C LYS A 33 9.41 10.82 -3.07
N ALA A 34 8.57 10.61 -2.06
CA ALA A 34 8.38 9.28 -1.48
C ALA A 34 7.84 8.28 -2.52
N LEU A 35 6.86 8.69 -3.32
CA LEU A 35 6.31 7.86 -4.39
C LEU A 35 7.35 7.55 -5.48
N LEU A 36 8.17 8.51 -5.85
CA LEU A 36 9.25 8.30 -6.82
C LEU A 36 10.29 7.29 -6.28
N ASP A 37 10.67 7.39 -5.02
CA ASP A 37 11.60 6.44 -4.38
C ASP A 37 11.03 5.02 -4.34
N MET A 38 9.74 4.89 -4.06
CA MET A 38 9.05 3.59 -4.10
C MET A 38 9.03 2.99 -5.51
N LEU A 39 8.75 3.79 -6.54
CA LEU A 39 8.80 3.35 -7.94
C LEU A 39 10.21 2.91 -8.36
N ARG A 40 11.22 3.69 -7.98
CA ARG A 40 12.62 3.32 -8.25
C ARG A 40 13.00 2.03 -7.56
N ARG A 41 12.49 1.79 -6.36
CA ARG A 41 12.70 0.52 -5.65
C ARG A 41 12.07 -0.66 -6.40
N LEU A 42 10.85 -0.50 -6.90
CA LEU A 42 10.21 -1.50 -7.75
C LEU A 42 10.99 -1.74 -9.06
N ALA A 43 11.47 -0.68 -9.68
CA ALA A 43 12.26 -0.77 -10.92
C ALA A 43 13.62 -1.47 -10.75
N GLN A 44 14.18 -1.48 -9.53
CA GLN A 44 15.39 -2.23 -9.21
C GLN A 44 15.15 -3.75 -9.13
N GLN A 45 13.94 -4.15 -8.81
CA GLN A 45 13.58 -5.56 -8.57
C GLN A 45 12.78 -6.16 -9.74
N HIS A 46 12.10 -5.33 -10.53
CA HIS A 46 11.17 -5.74 -11.56
C HIS A 46 11.29 -4.86 -12.81
N GLU A 47 10.92 -5.41 -13.95
CA GLU A 47 10.76 -4.61 -15.17
C GLU A 47 9.39 -3.94 -15.17
N ILE A 48 9.35 -2.64 -14.93
CA ILE A 48 8.12 -1.84 -14.89
C ILE A 48 7.93 -0.93 -16.11
N GLY A 49 8.81 -1.06 -17.11
CA GLY A 49 8.82 -0.18 -18.26
C GLY A 49 9.44 1.18 -17.93
N ASN A 50 8.82 2.25 -18.39
CA ASN A 50 9.30 3.61 -18.16
C ASN A 50 8.85 4.10 -16.77
N VAL A 51 9.83 4.36 -15.89
CA VAL A 51 9.58 4.85 -14.52
C VAL A 51 8.87 6.20 -14.53
N ASP A 52 9.23 7.09 -15.43
CA ASP A 52 8.62 8.42 -15.50
C ASP A 52 7.15 8.37 -15.92
N GLU A 53 6.80 7.48 -16.85
CA GLU A 53 5.40 7.26 -17.24
C GLU A 53 4.58 6.66 -16.08
N ALA A 54 5.15 5.69 -15.35
CA ALA A 54 4.51 5.12 -14.17
C ALA A 54 4.32 6.18 -13.07
N TYR A 55 5.31 7.03 -12.87
CA TYR A 55 5.26 8.12 -11.91
C TYR A 55 4.19 9.14 -12.25
N GLU A 56 4.13 9.59 -13.50
CA GLU A 56 3.09 10.51 -13.98
C GLU A 56 1.68 9.93 -13.80
N ALA A 57 1.50 8.64 -14.11
CA ALA A 57 0.22 7.95 -13.93
C ALA A 57 -0.23 7.93 -12.46
N ILE A 58 0.69 7.68 -11.53
CA ILE A 58 0.40 7.69 -10.10
C ILE A 58 0.07 9.10 -9.62
N LEU A 59 0.87 10.10 -10.00
CA LEU A 59 0.64 11.48 -9.59
C LEU A 59 -0.69 12.03 -10.13
N ALA A 60 -1.00 11.74 -11.38
CA ALA A 60 -2.28 12.15 -11.98
C ALA A 60 -3.46 11.57 -11.18
N ARG A 61 -3.36 10.29 -10.79
CA ARG A 61 -4.38 9.61 -10.00
C ARG A 61 -4.50 10.20 -8.59
N GLU A 62 -3.36 10.44 -7.91
CA GLU A 62 -3.34 11.02 -6.56
C GLU A 62 -3.80 12.48 -6.52
N ASN A 63 -3.51 13.24 -7.56
CA ASN A 63 -3.95 14.64 -7.66
C ASN A 63 -5.45 14.76 -7.94
N ASP A 64 -6.01 13.78 -8.67
CA ASP A 64 -7.45 13.73 -8.93
C ASP A 64 -8.24 13.34 -7.67
N LEU A 65 -7.81 12.27 -7.01
CA LEU A 65 -8.43 11.81 -5.77
C LEU A 65 -7.36 11.14 -4.87
N PRO A 66 -6.90 11.81 -3.81
CA PRO A 66 -5.93 11.25 -2.89
C PRO A 66 -6.40 9.92 -2.28
N THR A 67 -5.51 8.95 -2.22
CA THR A 67 -5.80 7.59 -1.72
C THR A 67 -5.52 7.41 -0.23
N VAL A 68 -5.62 8.45 0.56
CA VAL A 68 -5.62 8.35 2.03
C VAL A 68 -6.93 7.71 2.47
N VAL A 69 -6.85 6.46 2.94
CA VAL A 69 -8.01 5.59 3.18
C VAL A 69 -8.33 5.40 4.65
N ALA A 70 -7.35 5.69 5.50
CA ALA A 70 -7.46 5.62 6.95
C ALA A 70 -6.45 6.59 7.57
N PRO A 71 -6.54 6.89 8.88
CA PRO A 71 -5.56 7.73 9.55
C PRO A 71 -4.13 7.22 9.33
N GLY A 72 -3.27 8.05 8.74
CA GLY A 72 -1.87 7.74 8.48
C GLY A 72 -1.59 6.71 7.38
N LEU A 73 -2.61 6.21 6.67
CA LEU A 73 -2.47 5.20 5.61
C LEU A 73 -2.87 5.75 4.25
N ALA A 74 -1.97 5.64 3.26
CA ALA A 74 -2.26 5.89 1.86
C ALA A 74 -2.05 4.63 1.01
N MET A 75 -2.89 4.45 -0.01
CA MET A 75 -2.87 3.32 -0.92
C MET A 75 -2.82 3.79 -2.39
N PRO A 76 -1.75 4.49 -2.80
CA PRO A 76 -1.60 4.91 -4.19
C PRO A 76 -1.50 3.68 -5.11
N HIS A 77 -2.07 3.81 -6.31
CA HIS A 77 -2.08 2.72 -7.27
C HIS A 77 -2.16 3.23 -8.70
N ALA A 78 -1.66 2.44 -9.63
CA ALA A 78 -1.82 2.66 -11.05
C ALA A 78 -1.89 1.33 -11.80
N ARG A 79 -2.53 1.36 -12.97
CA ARG A 79 -2.54 0.24 -13.91
C ARG A 79 -1.62 0.56 -15.08
N LEU A 80 -0.74 -0.39 -15.41
CA LEU A 80 0.29 -0.22 -16.44
C LEU A 80 0.17 -1.33 -17.49
N ASP A 81 0.47 -0.98 -18.75
CA ASP A 81 0.54 -1.96 -19.85
C ASP A 81 1.83 -2.79 -19.80
N ALA A 82 2.89 -2.23 -19.21
CA ALA A 82 4.23 -2.79 -19.26
C ALA A 82 4.48 -3.94 -18.28
N ILE A 83 3.52 -4.26 -17.41
CA ILE A 83 3.67 -5.31 -16.37
C ILE A 83 2.63 -6.42 -16.54
N ASP A 84 3.01 -7.64 -16.16
CA ASP A 84 2.18 -8.84 -16.25
C ASP A 84 1.66 -9.33 -14.91
N GLU A 85 2.20 -8.81 -13.83
CA GLU A 85 1.86 -9.21 -12.46
C GLU A 85 1.63 -7.99 -11.57
N ILE A 86 0.97 -8.19 -10.43
CA ILE A 86 0.80 -7.14 -9.43
C ILE A 86 2.11 -6.95 -8.67
N LEU A 87 2.56 -5.72 -8.60
CA LEU A 87 3.75 -5.30 -7.87
C LEU A 87 3.36 -4.39 -6.72
N VAL A 88 3.95 -4.61 -5.56
CA VAL A 88 3.70 -3.84 -4.34
C VAL A 88 5.01 -3.32 -3.77
N ALA A 89 5.02 -2.05 -3.39
CA ALA A 89 6.05 -1.46 -2.56
C ALA A 89 5.43 -0.88 -1.29
N VAL A 90 6.16 -0.90 -0.20
CA VAL A 90 5.73 -0.36 1.09
C VAL A 90 6.75 0.64 1.59
N ALA A 91 6.30 1.79 2.06
CA ALA A 91 7.12 2.78 2.74
C ALA A 91 6.55 3.13 4.10
N THR A 92 7.41 3.29 5.10
CA THR A 92 7.03 3.70 6.45
C THR A 92 7.77 4.97 6.86
N SER A 93 7.12 5.79 7.70
CA SER A 93 7.69 6.99 8.29
C SER A 93 7.12 7.22 9.68
N ARG A 94 7.97 7.28 10.69
CA ARG A 94 7.53 7.61 12.06
C ARG A 94 7.03 9.04 12.19
N GLU A 95 7.70 9.96 11.51
CA GLU A 95 7.35 11.39 11.58
C GLU A 95 6.17 11.76 10.69
N GLY A 96 5.93 10.95 9.67
CA GLY A 96 4.89 11.16 8.69
C GLY A 96 5.35 11.92 7.46
N ILE A 97 4.66 11.64 6.36
CA ILE A 97 4.85 12.26 5.05
C ILE A 97 3.67 13.20 4.82
N VAL A 98 3.94 14.44 4.43
CA VAL A 98 2.89 15.38 4.05
C VAL A 98 2.26 14.92 2.73
N TYR A 99 1.02 14.45 2.81
CA TYR A 99 0.35 13.83 1.68
C TYR A 99 -0.56 14.77 0.90
N SER A 100 -1.08 15.79 1.56
CA SER A 100 -1.86 16.85 0.90
C SER A 100 -1.71 18.16 1.67
N SER A 101 -1.64 19.25 0.92
CA SER A 101 -1.46 20.61 1.49
C SER A 101 -2.71 21.20 2.15
N ASP A 102 -3.88 20.59 1.91
CA ASP A 102 -5.16 21.23 2.24
C ASP A 102 -5.69 20.94 3.65
N LYS A 103 -5.03 20.03 4.39
CA LYS A 103 -5.47 19.67 5.76
C LYS A 103 -4.27 19.50 6.67
N SER A 104 -4.30 20.16 7.81
CA SER A 104 -3.23 20.15 8.81
C SER A 104 -2.90 18.77 9.42
N ASP A 105 -3.72 17.76 9.21
CA ASP A 105 -3.57 16.42 9.80
C ASP A 105 -3.26 15.31 8.78
N ASN A 106 -2.84 15.64 7.57
CA ASN A 106 -2.56 14.66 6.51
C ASN A 106 -1.12 14.14 6.54
N HIS A 107 -0.64 13.75 7.71
CA HIS A 107 0.62 13.02 7.83
C HIS A 107 0.36 11.53 7.64
N VAL A 108 0.89 11.00 6.54
CA VAL A 108 0.84 9.57 6.22
C VAL A 108 2.09 8.89 6.75
N LYS A 109 1.92 7.82 7.50
CA LYS A 109 3.01 7.04 8.11
C LYS A 109 3.24 5.69 7.43
N LEU A 110 2.26 5.24 6.68
CA LEU A 110 2.33 4.00 5.90
C LEU A 110 1.78 4.24 4.50
N ILE A 111 2.62 3.99 3.49
CA ILE A 111 2.22 4.02 2.08
C ILE A 111 2.34 2.60 1.53
N VAL A 112 1.28 2.10 0.93
CA VAL A 112 1.29 0.85 0.17
C VAL A 112 0.98 1.18 -1.29
N LEU A 113 2.02 1.16 -2.13
CA LEU A 113 1.92 1.42 -3.57
C LEU A 113 1.65 0.12 -4.31
N THR A 114 0.61 0.08 -5.12
CA THR A 114 0.25 -1.07 -5.95
C THR A 114 0.28 -0.70 -7.43
N LEU A 115 1.07 -1.44 -8.21
CA LEU A 115 1.03 -1.41 -9.66
C LEU A 115 0.34 -2.69 -10.16
N ALA A 116 -0.61 -2.55 -11.06
CA ALA A 116 -1.36 -3.67 -11.60
C ALA A 116 -1.37 -3.68 -13.13
N PRO A 117 -1.40 -4.87 -13.77
CA PRO A 117 -1.60 -4.97 -15.20
C PRO A 117 -2.97 -4.42 -15.60
N LYS A 118 -3.06 -3.69 -16.71
CA LYS A 118 -4.34 -3.22 -17.25
C LYS A 118 -5.29 -4.37 -17.60
N GLY A 119 -4.74 -5.53 -17.98
CA GLY A 119 -5.49 -6.70 -18.36
C GLY A 119 -6.05 -7.56 -17.21
N ALA A 120 -5.78 -7.22 -15.95
CA ALA A 120 -6.16 -8.05 -14.79
C ALA A 120 -6.93 -7.27 -13.71
N PRO A 121 -8.13 -6.72 -14.02
CA PRO A 121 -8.89 -5.91 -13.06
C PRO A 121 -9.34 -6.69 -11.82
N GLY A 122 -9.65 -7.98 -11.95
CA GLY A 122 -10.07 -8.82 -10.83
C GLY A 122 -8.96 -9.05 -9.80
N ALA A 123 -7.72 -9.29 -10.24
CA ALA A 123 -6.58 -9.45 -9.36
C ALA A 123 -6.28 -8.15 -8.58
N TYR A 124 -6.38 -7.02 -9.25
CA TYR A 124 -6.22 -5.71 -8.64
C TYR A 124 -7.24 -5.46 -7.51
N LEU A 125 -8.52 -5.71 -7.77
CA LEU A 125 -9.59 -5.54 -6.77
C LEU A 125 -9.40 -6.47 -5.57
N ARG A 126 -9.00 -7.72 -5.79
CA ARG A 126 -8.71 -8.67 -4.71
C ARG A 126 -7.55 -8.20 -3.83
N THR A 127 -6.52 -7.63 -4.44
CA THR A 127 -5.37 -7.08 -3.71
C THR A 127 -5.78 -5.92 -2.80
N LEU A 128 -6.55 -4.98 -3.33
CA LEU A 128 -7.06 -3.86 -2.53
C LEU A 128 -7.98 -4.32 -1.39
N SER A 129 -8.84 -5.32 -1.65
CA SER A 129 -9.71 -5.89 -0.61
C SER A 129 -8.93 -6.58 0.50
N CYS A 130 -7.87 -7.30 0.15
CA CYS A 130 -6.99 -7.95 1.11
C CYS A 130 -6.29 -6.92 1.99
N LEU A 131 -5.72 -5.88 1.38
CA LEU A 131 -5.04 -4.81 2.09
C LEU A 131 -6.01 -4.05 3.02
N ALA A 132 -7.23 -3.77 2.57
CA ALA A 132 -8.24 -3.12 3.39
C ALA A 132 -8.58 -3.94 4.64
N ARG A 133 -8.62 -5.27 4.54
CA ARG A 133 -8.84 -6.14 5.70
C ARG A 133 -7.66 -6.14 6.67
N ILE A 134 -6.43 -6.19 6.15
CA ILE A 134 -5.21 -6.15 6.98
C ILE A 134 -5.15 -4.83 7.74
N CYS A 135 -5.55 -3.74 7.13
CA CYS A 135 -5.47 -2.38 7.67
C CYS A 135 -6.79 -1.90 8.31
N GLN A 136 -7.66 -2.80 8.72
CA GLN A 136 -8.94 -2.44 9.36
C GLN A 136 -8.77 -1.67 10.67
N ASP A 137 -7.75 -2.01 11.45
CA ASP A 137 -7.47 -1.30 12.71
C ASP A 137 -6.89 0.09 12.38
N PRO A 138 -7.50 1.18 12.89
CA PRO A 138 -6.97 2.53 12.68
C PRO A 138 -5.57 2.75 13.26
N ALA A 139 -5.10 1.91 14.17
CA ALA A 139 -3.75 1.94 14.69
C ALA A 139 -2.69 1.29 13.77
N THR A 140 -3.10 0.63 12.69
CA THR A 140 -2.20 -0.14 11.83
C THR A 140 -1.03 0.70 11.30
N ALA A 141 -1.29 1.90 10.80
CA ALA A 141 -0.24 2.77 10.28
C ALA A 141 0.80 3.12 11.35
N ASP A 142 0.39 3.45 12.56
CA ASP A 142 1.29 3.76 13.67
C ASP A 142 2.11 2.54 14.09
N VAL A 143 1.47 1.38 14.19
CA VAL A 143 2.15 0.12 14.56
C VAL A 143 3.22 -0.25 13.53
N VAL A 144 2.89 -0.21 12.25
CA VAL A 144 3.84 -0.55 11.17
C VAL A 144 4.95 0.50 11.07
N ALA A 145 4.62 1.77 11.26
CA ALA A 145 5.61 2.86 11.24
C ALA A 145 6.64 2.77 12.38
N ASP A 146 6.31 2.12 13.48
CA ASP A 146 7.24 1.91 14.60
C ASP A 146 8.20 0.75 14.38
N LEU A 147 7.98 -0.09 13.39
CA LEU A 147 8.90 -1.18 13.04
C LEU A 147 10.23 -0.64 12.49
N SER A 148 11.32 -1.35 12.76
CA SER A 148 12.67 -0.83 12.54
C SER A 148 13.35 -1.38 11.30
N THR A 149 12.87 -2.50 10.75
CA THR A 149 13.50 -3.18 9.60
C THR A 149 12.49 -3.55 8.52
N PRO A 150 12.92 -3.63 7.25
CA PRO A 150 12.08 -4.11 6.16
C PRO A 150 11.51 -5.51 6.42
N GLU A 151 12.28 -6.39 7.03
CA GLU A 151 11.86 -7.76 7.38
C GLU A 151 10.71 -7.76 8.39
N GLN A 152 10.76 -6.88 9.39
CA GLN A 152 9.68 -6.73 10.36
C GLN A 152 8.39 -6.19 9.71
N VAL A 153 8.51 -5.24 8.80
CA VAL A 153 7.37 -4.71 8.03
C VAL A 153 6.74 -5.82 7.19
N TRP A 154 7.55 -6.56 6.45
CA TRP A 154 7.05 -7.69 5.65
C TRP A 154 6.38 -8.75 6.53
N ALA A 155 6.99 -9.12 7.65
CA ALA A 155 6.46 -10.11 8.58
C ALA A 155 5.11 -9.69 9.18
N PHE A 156 4.90 -8.40 9.41
CA PHE A 156 3.61 -7.87 9.83
C PHE A 156 2.49 -8.22 8.84
N PHE A 157 2.73 -8.00 7.55
CA PHE A 157 1.78 -8.34 6.50
C PHE A 157 1.65 -9.84 6.29
N ASP A 158 2.71 -10.61 6.47
CA ASP A 158 2.71 -12.07 6.39
C ASP A 158 1.83 -12.72 7.48
N GLN A 159 1.83 -12.13 8.66
CA GLN A 159 0.97 -12.55 9.77
C GLN A 159 -0.48 -12.05 9.66
N GLY A 160 -0.88 -11.53 8.50
CA GLY A 160 -2.20 -10.95 8.27
C GLY A 160 -2.41 -9.58 8.89
N GLY A 161 -1.32 -8.90 9.23
CA GLY A 161 -1.37 -7.58 9.84
C GLY A 161 -2.05 -7.56 11.22
N MET A 162 -2.11 -8.71 11.91
CA MET A 162 -2.80 -8.81 13.20
C MET A 162 -2.12 -7.92 14.24
N VAL A 163 -2.67 -6.73 14.39
CA VAL A 163 -2.48 -5.93 15.60
C VAL A 163 -3.33 -6.59 16.68
N HIS A 164 -2.74 -6.97 17.81
CA HIS A 164 -3.54 -7.40 18.94
C HIS A 164 -4.51 -6.26 19.29
N PRO A 165 -5.82 -6.47 19.19
CA PRO A 165 -6.76 -5.39 19.43
C PRO A 165 -6.60 -4.90 20.87
N ASP A 166 -6.17 -3.66 21.04
CA ASP A 166 -6.45 -2.96 22.27
C ASP A 166 -7.98 -2.80 22.33
N PRO A 167 -8.67 -3.35 23.35
CA PRO A 167 -10.13 -3.28 23.44
C PRO A 167 -10.68 -1.86 23.33
N ARG A 168 -9.84 -0.85 23.55
CA ARG A 168 -10.21 0.57 23.45
C ARG A 168 -10.37 1.05 22.01
N HIS A 169 -9.75 0.39 21.03
CA HIS A 169 -9.77 0.78 19.62
C HIS A 169 -10.74 -0.02 18.76
N ALA A 170 -11.44 -1.02 19.34
CA ALA A 170 -12.39 -1.86 18.62
C ALA A 170 -13.63 -1.13 18.06
N ARG A 171 -13.76 0.17 18.29
CA ARG A 171 -14.92 0.97 17.86
C ARG A 171 -14.72 1.73 16.55
N ASP A 172 -13.50 1.86 16.08
CA ASP A 172 -13.16 2.63 14.87
C ASP A 172 -12.78 1.70 13.71
N VAL A 173 -13.60 0.70 13.44
CA VAL A 173 -13.46 -0.14 12.25
C VAL A 173 -13.70 0.73 11.00
N MET A 174 -12.83 0.60 9.99
CA MET A 174 -13.03 1.24 8.69
C MET A 174 -14.47 1.02 8.20
N ASP A 175 -15.18 2.11 7.93
CA ASP A 175 -16.53 2.05 7.41
C ASP A 175 -16.56 1.25 6.10
N PRO A 176 -17.40 0.20 5.98
CA PRO A 176 -17.58 -0.55 4.74
C PRO A 176 -17.88 0.33 3.51
N VAL A 177 -18.45 1.51 3.72
CA VAL A 177 -18.71 2.50 2.67
C VAL A 177 -17.42 3.04 2.08
N GLN A 178 -16.38 3.27 2.88
CA GLN A 178 -15.08 3.73 2.42
C GLN A 178 -14.35 2.66 1.62
N VAL A 179 -14.44 1.40 2.05
CA VAL A 179 -13.89 0.26 1.30
C VAL A 179 -14.57 0.14 -0.07
N ASN A 180 -15.89 0.20 -0.11
CA ASN A 180 -16.66 0.14 -1.36
C ASN A 180 -16.36 1.31 -2.30
N LYS A 181 -16.06 2.49 -1.78
CA LYS A 181 -15.68 3.66 -2.58
C LYS A 181 -14.33 3.49 -3.24
N LEU A 182 -13.38 2.83 -2.55
CA LEU A 182 -12.09 2.44 -3.11
C LEU A 182 -12.20 1.38 -4.20
N LEU A 183 -13.09 0.40 -4.01
CA LEU A 183 -13.28 -0.71 -4.94
C LEU A 183 -14.00 -0.30 -6.24
N ARG A 184 -14.69 0.83 -6.26
CA ARG A 184 -15.43 1.34 -7.43
C ARG A 184 -14.64 2.32 -8.30
N GLN A 185 -13.42 2.62 -7.94
CA GLN A 185 -12.52 3.50 -8.69
C GLN A 185 -11.51 2.71 -9.51
#